data_b6994d6fdcef380d2ca87eed5f43b985
#
_entry.id   b6994d6fdcef380d2ca87eed5f43b985
#
_cell.length_a   1.000
_cell.length_b   1.000
_cell.length_c   1.000
_cell.angle_alpha   90.00
_cell.angle_beta   90.00
_cell.angle_gamma   90.00
#
_symmetry.space_group_name_H-M   'P 1'
#
loop_
_entity.id
_entity.type
_entity.pdbx_description
1 polymer ?
#
loop_
_entity_poly.entity_id
_entity_poly.type
_entity_poly.pdbx_seq_one_letter_code
_entity_poly.pdbx_strand_id
1 'polypeptide(L)'
;TYNINLSNEISSILKSFDFSFLTDFLNGFLSFLGDSTITLFSVIFISFFLLKDSSLLLRVITIISPETEKLKVKKSFEKVVILLSRYFNGLLLQITILFIFYSLILLIFGVKNAVTIALICALLNIIPYLGPLIGGFLITFLTLTSNLGLDIGTSVLPKTLGVFIGFCIGQLIDNFISQPYIFSKSVKSHPLEIFIIIILAGLIAGALGMLIAVPLYTVLKVILSEFFQDNRIVKELTKNM
;
A
#
# COMPACT_ATOMS: atom_id res chain seq x y z
N THR A 1 30.70 -14.25 36.32
CA THR A 1 29.48 -13.52 35.88
C THR A 1 29.88 -12.59 34.78
N TYR A 2 29.62 -13.00 33.54
CA TYR A 2 29.77 -12.13 32.37
C TYR A 2 28.68 -11.05 32.45
N ASN A 3 29.07 -9.81 32.80
CA ASN A 3 28.20 -8.64 32.66
C ASN A 3 28.13 -8.30 31.17
N ILE A 4 27.30 -9.01 30.42
CA ILE A 4 27.01 -8.68 29.03
C ILE A 4 26.16 -7.42 29.09
N ASN A 5 26.75 -6.28 28.70
CA ASN A 5 26.05 -5.03 28.64
C ASN A 5 25.22 -5.00 27.36
N LEU A 6 24.06 -5.72 27.40
CA LEU A 6 23.16 -5.90 26.26
C LEU A 6 22.82 -4.57 25.58
N SER A 7 22.77 -3.46 26.32
CA SER A 7 22.48 -2.14 25.76
C SER A 7 23.55 -1.67 24.79
N ASN A 8 24.84 -1.91 25.13
CA ASN A 8 25.93 -1.51 24.26
C ASN A 8 26.05 -2.43 23.03
N GLU A 9 25.80 -3.72 23.19
CA GLU A 9 25.78 -4.66 22.05
C GLU A 9 24.62 -4.38 21.08
N ILE A 10 23.39 -4.18 21.58
CA ILE A 10 22.27 -3.80 20.75
C ILE A 10 22.52 -2.47 20.04
N SER A 11 23.08 -1.47 20.74
CA SER A 11 23.39 -0.18 20.11
C SER A 11 24.50 -0.28 19.06
N SER A 12 25.48 -1.18 19.23
CA SER A 12 26.53 -1.42 18.23
C SER A 12 26.00 -2.16 17.01
N ILE A 13 25.13 -3.15 17.20
CA ILE A 13 24.45 -3.85 16.11
C ILE A 13 23.56 -2.90 15.33
N LEU A 14 22.74 -2.06 16.00
CA LEU A 14 21.89 -1.07 15.35
C LEU A 14 22.70 -0.04 14.54
N LYS A 15 23.87 0.34 15.00
CA LYS A 15 24.79 1.26 14.27
C LYS A 15 25.48 0.60 13.07
N SER A 16 25.63 -0.73 13.06
CA SER A 16 26.26 -1.45 11.95
C SER A 16 25.30 -1.81 10.82
N PHE A 17 23.99 -1.72 11.04
CA PHE A 17 23.00 -1.93 9.99
C PHE A 17 22.93 -0.70 9.08
N ASP A 18 23.10 -0.92 7.78
CA ASP A 18 22.85 0.10 6.76
C ASP A 18 21.35 0.21 6.48
N PHE A 19 20.74 1.26 7.03
CA PHE A 19 19.33 1.57 6.83
C PHE A 19 19.08 2.51 5.65
N SER A 20 20.06 2.73 4.77
CA SER A 20 19.94 3.66 3.65
C SER A 20 18.73 3.35 2.77
N PHE A 21 18.53 2.08 2.43
CA PHE A 21 17.35 1.67 1.63
C PHE A 21 16.03 2.09 2.30
N LEU A 22 15.91 1.90 3.61
CA LEU A 22 14.68 2.25 4.34
C LEU A 22 14.50 3.76 4.42
N THR A 23 15.60 4.50 4.68
CA THR A 23 15.56 5.97 4.69
C THR A 23 15.25 6.54 3.32
N ASP A 24 15.81 6.00 2.26
CA ASP A 24 15.54 6.41 0.89
C ASP A 24 14.10 6.12 0.46
N PHE A 25 13.59 4.93 0.81
CA PHE A 25 12.20 4.58 0.58
C PHE A 25 11.24 5.50 1.34
N LEU A 26 11.50 5.73 2.65
CA LEU A 26 10.66 6.61 3.47
C LEU A 26 10.74 8.06 2.99
N ASN A 27 11.93 8.57 2.65
CA ASN A 27 12.09 9.90 2.09
C ASN A 27 11.36 10.03 0.77
N GLY A 28 11.47 9.06 -0.13
CA GLY A 28 10.72 9.04 -1.39
C GLY A 28 9.21 9.02 -1.16
N PHE A 29 8.74 8.24 -0.19
CA PHE A 29 7.32 8.18 0.17
C PHE A 29 6.83 9.47 0.83
N LEU A 30 7.62 10.05 1.76
CA LEU A 30 7.29 11.33 2.42
C LEU A 30 7.39 12.52 1.46
N SER A 31 8.38 12.55 0.56
CA SER A 31 8.49 13.58 -0.48
C SER A 31 7.26 13.53 -1.39
N PHE A 32 6.83 12.33 -1.77
CA PHE A 32 5.57 12.18 -2.53
C PHE A 32 4.36 12.76 -1.79
N LEU A 33 4.29 12.60 -0.47
CA LEU A 33 3.20 13.16 0.34
C LEU A 33 3.37 14.66 0.61
N GLY A 34 4.62 15.18 0.64
CA GLY A 34 4.94 16.51 1.17
C GLY A 34 5.43 17.56 0.16
N ASP A 35 5.94 17.18 -0.97
CA ASP A 35 6.73 18.10 -1.82
C ASP A 35 5.92 19.01 -2.72
N SER A 36 4.60 19.13 -2.53
CA SER A 36 3.96 20.02 -3.48
C SER A 36 2.61 20.53 -3.03
N THR A 37 2.58 21.65 -2.40
CA THR A 37 1.38 22.51 -2.37
C THR A 37 0.78 22.65 -3.78
N ILE A 38 1.62 22.82 -4.80
CA ILE A 38 1.21 22.89 -6.21
C ILE A 38 0.66 21.55 -6.70
N THR A 39 1.33 20.43 -6.41
CA THR A 39 0.85 19.09 -6.80
C THR A 39 -0.45 18.75 -6.09
N LEU A 40 -0.54 19.00 -4.79
CA LEU A 40 -1.75 18.76 -4.02
C LEU A 40 -2.91 19.61 -4.52
N PHE A 41 -2.66 20.92 -4.76
CA PHE A 41 -3.64 21.80 -5.35
C PHE A 41 -4.09 21.30 -6.73
N SER A 42 -3.14 20.93 -7.60
CA SER A 42 -3.44 20.41 -8.93
C SER A 42 -4.27 19.13 -8.89
N VAL A 43 -3.92 18.18 -8.00
CA VAL A 43 -4.68 16.94 -7.82
C VAL A 43 -6.10 17.25 -7.33
N ILE A 44 -6.25 18.09 -6.31
CA ILE A 44 -7.57 18.48 -5.79
C ILE A 44 -8.38 19.19 -6.87
N PHE A 45 -7.77 20.14 -7.58
CA PHE A 45 -8.41 20.93 -8.64
C PHE A 45 -8.88 20.05 -9.79
N ILE A 46 -7.98 19.22 -10.34
CA ILE A 46 -8.32 18.28 -11.43
C ILE A 46 -9.40 17.30 -10.98
N SER A 47 -9.24 16.71 -9.79
CA SER A 47 -10.23 15.79 -9.23
C SER A 47 -11.60 16.43 -9.05
N PHE A 48 -11.66 17.67 -8.57
CA PHE A 48 -12.91 18.41 -8.43
C PHE A 48 -13.64 18.56 -9.75
N PHE A 49 -12.92 18.98 -10.82
CA PHE A 49 -13.54 19.17 -12.14
C PHE A 49 -13.95 17.84 -12.79
N LEU A 50 -13.14 16.78 -12.62
CA LEU A 50 -13.50 15.43 -13.10
C LEU A 50 -14.71 14.85 -12.36
N LEU A 51 -14.84 15.12 -11.08
CA LEU A 51 -16.01 14.72 -10.30
C LEU A 51 -17.27 15.54 -10.67
N LYS A 52 -17.08 16.85 -10.90
CA LYS A 52 -18.16 17.75 -11.30
C LYS A 52 -18.73 17.37 -12.66
N ASP A 53 -17.89 17.00 -13.62
CA ASP A 53 -18.28 16.48 -14.93
C ASP A 53 -17.75 15.05 -15.13
N SER A 54 -18.36 14.11 -14.47
CA SER A 54 -18.00 12.69 -14.54
C SER A 54 -18.11 12.09 -15.95
N SER A 55 -18.86 12.74 -16.85
CA SER A 55 -19.00 12.32 -18.23
C SER A 55 -17.89 12.84 -19.16
N LEU A 56 -17.09 13.82 -18.71
CA LEU A 56 -16.08 14.48 -19.53
C LEU A 56 -15.06 13.49 -20.09
N LEU A 57 -14.49 12.66 -19.24
CA LEU A 57 -13.51 11.65 -19.66
C LEU A 57 -14.10 10.67 -20.67
N LEU A 58 -15.31 10.19 -20.43
CA LEU A 58 -15.98 9.27 -21.34
C LEU A 58 -16.24 9.95 -22.69
N ARG A 59 -16.69 11.22 -22.71
CA ARG A 59 -16.91 11.98 -23.96
C ARG A 59 -15.61 12.13 -24.74
N VAL A 60 -14.53 12.58 -24.10
CA VAL A 60 -13.22 12.76 -24.76
C VAL A 60 -12.75 11.44 -25.37
N ILE A 61 -12.75 10.35 -24.61
CA ILE A 61 -12.29 9.05 -25.10
C ILE A 61 -13.18 8.56 -26.25
N THR A 62 -14.51 8.76 -26.16
CA THR A 62 -15.46 8.33 -27.20
C THR A 62 -15.33 9.14 -28.49
N ILE A 63 -15.01 10.45 -28.42
CA ILE A 63 -14.78 11.30 -29.60
C ILE A 63 -13.55 10.83 -30.39
N ILE A 64 -12.49 10.44 -29.68
CA ILE A 64 -11.22 10.00 -30.30
C ILE A 64 -11.33 8.58 -30.86
N SER A 65 -12.29 7.80 -30.37
CA SER A 65 -12.44 6.38 -30.73
C SER A 65 -13.17 6.20 -32.07
N PRO A 66 -12.78 5.19 -32.90
CA PRO A 66 -13.52 4.84 -34.10
C PRO A 66 -14.97 4.46 -33.80
N GLU A 67 -15.89 4.77 -34.69
CA GLU A 67 -17.32 4.48 -34.54
C GLU A 67 -17.61 2.99 -34.19
N THR A 68 -16.86 2.09 -34.82
CA THR A 68 -16.97 0.63 -34.64
C THR A 68 -16.57 0.16 -33.22
N GLU A 69 -15.76 0.93 -32.51
CA GLU A 69 -15.21 0.57 -31.20
C GLU A 69 -15.83 1.35 -30.02
N LYS A 70 -16.66 2.37 -30.31
CA LYS A 70 -17.27 3.20 -29.26
C LYS A 70 -17.99 2.43 -28.17
N LEU A 71 -18.67 1.35 -28.53
CA LEU A 71 -19.38 0.52 -27.55
C LEU A 71 -18.42 -0.23 -26.62
N LYS A 72 -17.33 -0.77 -27.18
CA LYS A 72 -16.29 -1.45 -26.39
C LYS A 72 -15.58 -0.47 -25.45
N VAL A 73 -15.25 0.72 -25.95
CA VAL A 73 -14.64 1.80 -25.14
C VAL A 73 -15.53 2.18 -23.97
N LYS A 74 -16.84 2.38 -24.21
CA LYS A 74 -17.80 2.70 -23.15
C LYS A 74 -17.87 1.60 -22.09
N LYS A 75 -18.00 0.34 -22.52
CA LYS A 75 -18.02 -0.81 -21.61
C LYS A 75 -16.73 -0.93 -20.79
N SER A 76 -15.57 -0.77 -21.45
CA SER A 76 -14.26 -0.78 -20.75
C SER A 76 -14.18 0.32 -19.71
N PHE A 77 -14.60 1.53 -20.06
CA PHE A 77 -14.59 2.67 -19.14
C PHE A 77 -15.46 2.42 -17.90
N GLU A 78 -16.72 2.00 -18.10
CA GLU A 78 -17.64 1.68 -17.02
C GLU A 78 -17.08 0.58 -16.10
N LYS A 79 -16.49 -0.47 -16.68
CA LYS A 79 -15.88 -1.58 -15.94
C LYS A 79 -14.65 -1.11 -15.14
N VAL A 80 -13.79 -0.28 -15.73
CA VAL A 80 -12.63 0.34 -15.05
C VAL A 80 -13.10 1.16 -13.86
N VAL A 81 -14.08 2.06 -14.05
CA VAL A 81 -14.61 2.91 -12.97
C VAL A 81 -15.14 2.07 -11.81
N ILE A 82 -15.91 1.02 -12.10
CA ILE A 82 -16.45 0.12 -11.07
C ILE A 82 -15.32 -0.59 -10.30
N LEU A 83 -14.33 -1.16 -11.01
CA LEU A 83 -13.26 -1.92 -10.38
C LEU A 83 -12.34 -1.02 -9.55
N LEU A 84 -11.95 0.14 -10.09
CA LEU A 84 -11.11 1.10 -9.36
C LEU A 84 -11.84 1.68 -8.16
N SER A 85 -13.13 2.04 -8.27
CA SER A 85 -13.91 2.52 -7.13
C SER A 85 -13.96 1.48 -5.99
N ARG A 86 -14.17 0.21 -6.33
CA ARG A 86 -14.16 -0.87 -5.33
C ARG A 86 -12.77 -1.03 -4.70
N TYR A 87 -11.72 -0.96 -5.50
CA TYR A 87 -10.35 -1.06 -5.03
C TYR A 87 -10.01 0.06 -4.04
N PHE A 88 -10.24 1.33 -4.41
CA PHE A 88 -9.95 2.46 -3.55
C PHE A 88 -10.79 2.49 -2.27
N ASN A 89 -12.08 2.16 -2.36
CA ASN A 89 -12.94 2.04 -1.17
C ASN A 89 -12.45 0.92 -0.24
N GLY A 90 -12.01 -0.19 -0.81
CA GLY A 90 -11.39 -1.28 -0.06
C GLY A 90 -10.11 -0.85 0.63
N LEU A 91 -9.22 -0.14 -0.08
CA LEU A 91 -7.98 0.40 0.50
C LEU A 91 -8.24 1.38 1.66
N LEU A 92 -9.19 2.31 1.49
CA LEU A 92 -9.54 3.26 2.55
C LEU A 92 -10.03 2.52 3.80
N LEU A 93 -10.88 1.51 3.62
CA LEU A 93 -11.35 0.68 4.73
C LEU A 93 -10.19 -0.05 5.40
N GLN A 94 -9.31 -0.68 4.62
CA GLN A 94 -8.12 -1.39 5.11
C GLN A 94 -7.21 -0.47 5.93
N ILE A 95 -6.84 0.69 5.38
CA ILE A 95 -5.97 1.67 6.06
C ILE A 95 -6.62 2.10 7.38
N THR A 96 -7.93 2.37 7.37
CA THR A 96 -8.66 2.80 8.57
C THR A 96 -8.64 1.72 9.65
N ILE A 97 -8.94 0.48 9.29
CA ILE A 97 -8.92 -0.66 10.23
C ILE A 97 -7.53 -0.86 10.81
N LEU A 98 -6.49 -0.91 9.96
CA LEU A 98 -5.11 -1.11 10.39
C LEU A 98 -4.60 0.07 11.24
N PHE A 99 -4.93 1.30 10.86
CA PHE A 99 -4.57 2.49 11.63
C PHE A 99 -5.14 2.46 13.05
N ILE A 100 -6.44 2.16 13.18
CA ILE A 100 -7.09 2.04 14.48
C ILE A 100 -6.46 0.91 15.28
N PHE A 101 -6.27 -0.24 14.68
CA PHE A 101 -5.74 -1.42 15.34
C PHE A 101 -4.30 -1.21 15.82
N TYR A 102 -3.41 -0.70 14.96
CA TYR A 102 -2.02 -0.40 15.34
C TYR A 102 -1.93 0.72 16.36
N SER A 103 -2.78 1.75 16.26
CA SER A 103 -2.83 2.82 17.27
C SER A 103 -3.18 2.26 18.65
N LEU A 104 -4.19 1.41 18.74
CA LEU A 104 -4.60 0.78 20.00
C LEU A 104 -3.46 -0.06 20.59
N ILE A 105 -2.80 -0.90 19.78
CA ILE A 105 -1.69 -1.73 20.27
C ILE A 105 -0.56 -0.84 20.80
N LEU A 106 -0.10 0.13 20.00
CA LEU A 106 1.01 0.99 20.39
C LEU A 106 0.70 1.83 21.65
N LEU A 107 -0.56 2.28 21.81
CA LEU A 107 -1.01 2.98 23.00
C LEU A 107 -1.05 2.07 24.23
N ILE A 108 -1.54 0.83 24.11
CA ILE A 108 -1.56 -0.16 25.20
C ILE A 108 -0.14 -0.42 25.71
N PHE A 109 0.84 -0.54 24.81
CA PHE A 109 2.24 -0.75 25.20
C PHE A 109 2.98 0.55 25.57
N GLY A 110 2.32 1.69 25.55
CA GLY A 110 2.89 2.99 25.94
C GLY A 110 4.02 3.46 25.06
N VAL A 111 3.94 3.18 23.75
CA VAL A 111 4.95 3.61 22.76
C VAL A 111 4.77 5.10 22.48
N LYS A 112 5.88 5.85 22.52
CA LYS A 112 5.89 7.28 22.17
C LYS A 112 5.51 7.46 20.70
N ASN A 113 4.74 8.50 20.40
CA ASN A 113 4.27 8.80 19.05
C ASN A 113 3.43 7.66 18.40
N ALA A 114 2.72 6.88 19.22
CA ALA A 114 1.94 5.71 18.80
C ALA A 114 1.05 5.97 17.58
N VAL A 115 0.30 7.07 17.58
CA VAL A 115 -0.63 7.43 16.49
C VAL A 115 0.11 7.71 15.18
N THR A 116 1.24 8.42 15.26
CA THR A 116 2.06 8.72 14.06
C THR A 116 2.66 7.45 13.47
N ILE A 117 3.22 6.58 14.31
CA ILE A 117 3.79 5.30 13.88
C ILE A 117 2.70 4.42 13.26
N ALA A 118 1.54 4.32 13.91
CA ALA A 118 0.41 3.57 13.40
C ALA A 118 -0.07 4.07 12.03
N LEU A 119 -0.16 5.40 11.86
CA LEU A 119 -0.57 6.00 10.60
C LEU A 119 0.41 5.66 9.46
N ILE A 120 1.71 5.83 9.71
CA ILE A 120 2.74 5.49 8.71
C ILE A 120 2.68 4.01 8.35
N CYS A 121 2.61 3.11 9.34
CA CYS A 121 2.53 1.67 9.10
C CYS A 121 1.24 1.27 8.36
N ALA A 122 0.10 1.90 8.66
CA ALA A 122 -1.14 1.65 7.94
C ALA A 122 -1.09 2.15 6.49
N LEU A 123 -0.50 3.33 6.25
CA LEU A 123 -0.30 3.86 4.90
C LEU A 123 0.65 3.01 4.06
N LEU A 124 1.71 2.46 4.66
CA LEU A 124 2.62 1.55 3.96
C LEU A 124 1.90 0.31 3.43
N ASN A 125 0.85 -0.16 4.11
CA ASN A 125 0.03 -1.30 3.65
C ASN A 125 -0.76 -1.05 2.35
N ILE A 126 -0.75 0.18 1.81
CA ILE A 126 -1.26 0.44 0.45
C ILE A 126 -0.51 -0.40 -0.59
N ILE A 127 0.78 -0.67 -0.35
CA ILE A 127 1.62 -1.49 -1.23
C ILE A 127 1.55 -2.95 -0.74
N PRO A 128 0.84 -3.83 -1.44
CA PRO A 128 0.72 -5.23 -1.02
C PRO A 128 2.10 -5.90 -0.90
N TYR A 129 2.24 -6.81 0.04
CA TYR A 129 3.45 -7.58 0.38
C TYR A 129 4.60 -6.75 0.93
N LEU A 130 5.00 -5.67 0.28
CA LEU A 130 6.11 -4.81 0.70
C LEU A 130 5.74 -3.92 1.88
N GLY A 131 4.51 -3.38 1.87
CA GLY A 131 3.99 -2.59 2.98
C GLY A 131 4.03 -3.30 4.32
N PRO A 132 3.48 -4.53 4.43
CA PRO A 132 3.60 -5.35 5.63
C PRO A 132 5.03 -5.62 6.08
N LEU A 133 5.95 -5.91 5.16
CA LEU A 133 7.35 -6.17 5.50
C LEU A 133 8.03 -4.93 6.08
N ILE A 134 7.93 -3.80 5.37
CA ILE A 134 8.54 -2.54 5.81
C ILE A 134 7.84 -2.01 7.07
N GLY A 135 6.51 -2.08 7.13
CA GLY A 135 5.72 -1.65 8.27
C GLY A 135 6.02 -2.47 9.53
N GLY A 136 6.16 -3.79 9.40
CA GLY A 136 6.53 -4.69 10.50
C GLY A 136 7.92 -4.41 11.05
N PHE A 137 8.88 -4.20 10.16
CA PHE A 137 10.23 -3.76 10.56
C PHE A 137 10.18 -2.40 11.27
N LEU A 138 9.50 -1.43 10.67
CA LEU A 138 9.44 -0.06 11.16
C LEU A 138 8.78 0.04 12.54
N ILE A 139 7.60 -0.59 12.73
CA ILE A 139 6.86 -0.54 14.00
C ILE A 139 7.67 -1.20 15.13
N THR A 140 8.34 -2.32 14.84
CA THR A 140 9.16 -3.05 15.80
C THR A 140 10.41 -2.25 16.16
N PHE A 141 11.11 -1.72 15.14
CA PHE A 141 12.32 -0.93 15.30
C PHE A 141 12.05 0.38 16.07
N LEU A 142 11.01 1.12 15.70
CA LEU A 142 10.66 2.36 16.39
C LEU A 142 10.18 2.10 17.83
N THR A 143 9.50 0.99 18.09
CA THR A 143 9.15 0.60 19.46
C THR A 143 10.39 0.30 20.28
N LEU A 144 11.35 -0.44 19.72
CA LEU A 144 12.61 -0.75 20.37
C LEU A 144 13.39 0.54 20.72
N THR A 145 13.58 1.42 19.72
CA THR A 145 14.39 2.63 19.86
C THR A 145 13.76 3.67 20.79
N SER A 146 12.43 3.80 20.76
CA SER A 146 11.71 4.76 21.62
C SER A 146 11.76 4.43 23.11
N ASN A 147 12.15 3.22 23.46
CA ASN A 147 12.20 2.72 24.84
C ASN A 147 13.63 2.41 25.35
N LEU A 148 14.70 2.74 24.59
CA LEU A 148 16.09 2.42 24.95
C LEU A 148 16.58 3.02 26.29
N GLY A 149 15.85 3.97 26.86
CA GLY A 149 16.14 4.52 28.20
C GLY A 149 15.61 3.68 29.38
N LEU A 150 14.90 2.59 29.11
CA LEU A 150 14.33 1.70 30.11
C LEU A 150 15.19 0.43 30.22
N ASP A 151 14.95 -0.36 31.28
CA ASP A 151 15.60 -1.67 31.41
C ASP A 151 15.18 -2.60 30.27
N ILE A 152 16.19 -3.13 29.56
CA ILE A 152 15.98 -3.89 28.34
C ILE A 152 15.22 -5.19 28.60
N GLY A 153 15.65 -5.93 29.65
CA GLY A 153 15.09 -7.26 29.94
C GLY A 153 13.65 -7.23 30.43
N THR A 154 13.33 -6.26 31.30
CA THR A 154 12.05 -6.21 32.00
C THR A 154 11.03 -5.31 31.32
N SER A 155 11.46 -4.36 30.49
CA SER A 155 10.56 -3.36 29.93
C SER A 155 10.61 -3.29 28.40
N VAL A 156 11.80 -3.12 27.82
CA VAL A 156 11.90 -2.87 26.36
C VAL A 156 11.55 -4.11 25.56
N LEU A 157 12.16 -5.25 25.91
CA LEU A 157 11.95 -6.49 25.17
C LEU A 157 10.50 -7.01 25.24
N PRO A 158 9.84 -7.08 26.41
CA PRO A 158 8.42 -7.47 26.49
C PRO A 158 7.49 -6.54 25.71
N LYS A 159 7.71 -5.22 25.76
CA LYS A 159 6.92 -4.25 24.97
C LYS A 159 7.11 -4.45 23.47
N THR A 160 8.35 -4.59 23.02
CA THR A 160 8.67 -4.75 21.59
C THR A 160 8.09 -6.06 21.06
N LEU A 161 8.21 -7.16 21.82
CA LEU A 161 7.59 -8.44 21.46
C LEU A 161 6.06 -8.34 21.43
N GLY A 162 5.45 -7.67 22.41
CA GLY A 162 4.01 -7.47 22.46
C GLY A 162 3.50 -6.67 21.24
N VAL A 163 4.20 -5.60 20.86
CA VAL A 163 3.88 -4.80 19.67
C VAL A 163 4.06 -5.63 18.39
N PHE A 164 5.15 -6.41 18.28
CA PHE A 164 5.39 -7.28 17.14
C PHE A 164 4.30 -8.35 16.99
N ILE A 165 3.91 -9.02 18.07
CA ILE A 165 2.81 -9.98 18.07
C ILE A 165 1.51 -9.31 17.67
N GLY A 166 1.23 -8.13 18.23
CA GLY A 166 0.07 -7.34 17.86
C GLY A 166 0.07 -6.96 16.37
N PHE A 167 1.23 -6.55 15.83
CA PHE A 167 1.37 -6.31 14.40
C PHE A 167 1.06 -7.56 13.58
N CYS A 168 1.60 -8.73 13.97
CA CYS A 168 1.31 -10.01 13.29
C CYS A 168 -0.19 -10.34 13.32
N ILE A 169 -0.88 -10.09 14.43
CA ILE A 169 -2.34 -10.28 14.52
C ILE A 169 -3.05 -9.31 13.55
N GLY A 170 -2.65 -8.06 13.50
CA GLY A 170 -3.18 -7.09 12.55
C GLY A 170 -2.99 -7.52 11.09
N GLN A 171 -1.82 -8.08 10.76
CA GLN A 171 -1.55 -8.63 9.43
C GLN A 171 -2.40 -9.88 9.12
N LEU A 172 -2.66 -10.73 10.11
CA LEU A 172 -3.59 -11.86 9.93
C LEU A 172 -5.01 -11.35 9.61
N ILE A 173 -5.50 -10.36 10.36
CA ILE A 173 -6.80 -9.72 10.09
C ILE A 173 -6.81 -9.15 8.67
N ASP A 174 -5.76 -8.44 8.29
CA ASP A 174 -5.64 -7.87 6.95
C ASP A 174 -5.66 -8.95 5.86
N ASN A 175 -4.84 -9.97 5.99
CA ASN A 175 -4.71 -11.06 5.01
C ASN A 175 -5.98 -11.91 4.87
N PHE A 176 -6.72 -12.13 5.96
CA PHE A 176 -7.91 -12.98 5.93
C PHE A 176 -9.22 -12.21 5.68
N ILE A 177 -9.26 -10.92 5.97
CA ILE A 177 -10.49 -10.11 5.88
C ILE A 177 -10.34 -9.04 4.80
N SER A 178 -9.38 -8.12 4.94
CA SER A 178 -9.27 -6.94 4.06
C SER A 178 -8.82 -7.32 2.65
N GLN A 179 -7.75 -8.07 2.52
CA GLN A 179 -7.20 -8.44 1.20
C GLN A 179 -8.18 -9.28 0.35
N PRO A 180 -8.83 -10.35 0.85
CA PRO A 180 -9.83 -11.05 0.07
C PRO A 180 -10.99 -10.14 -0.36
N TYR A 181 -11.42 -9.24 0.51
CA TYR A 181 -12.48 -8.28 0.16
C TYR A 181 -12.07 -7.34 -0.97
N ILE A 182 -10.86 -6.81 -0.93
CA ILE A 182 -10.34 -5.88 -1.94
C ILE A 182 -10.05 -6.60 -3.26
N PHE A 183 -9.28 -7.69 -3.21
CA PHE A 183 -8.77 -8.33 -4.42
C PHE A 183 -9.81 -9.22 -5.13
N SER A 184 -10.66 -9.95 -4.39
CA SER A 184 -11.65 -10.82 -5.01
C SER A 184 -12.72 -10.07 -5.79
N LYS A 185 -13.06 -8.86 -5.35
CA LYS A 185 -14.10 -8.04 -5.96
C LYS A 185 -13.59 -7.00 -6.95
N SER A 186 -12.30 -6.64 -6.89
CA SER A 186 -11.76 -5.49 -7.62
C SER A 186 -10.74 -5.86 -8.68
N VAL A 187 -9.77 -6.72 -8.36
CA VAL A 187 -8.63 -6.97 -9.26
C VAL A 187 -8.74 -8.30 -9.99
N LYS A 188 -9.39 -9.29 -9.40
CA LYS A 188 -9.61 -10.64 -9.98
C LYS A 188 -8.36 -11.23 -10.65
N SER A 189 -7.20 -11.08 -10.00
CA SER A 189 -5.90 -11.51 -10.51
C SER A 189 -5.23 -12.48 -9.55
N HIS A 190 -4.35 -13.33 -10.09
CA HIS A 190 -3.56 -14.22 -9.24
C HIS A 190 -2.58 -13.42 -8.37
N PRO A 191 -2.36 -13.77 -7.09
CA PRO A 191 -1.44 -13.05 -6.21
C PRO A 191 -0.03 -12.88 -6.79
N LEU A 192 0.48 -13.88 -7.51
CA LEU A 192 1.79 -13.83 -8.17
C LEU A 192 1.84 -12.75 -9.27
N GLU A 193 0.76 -12.58 -10.05
CA GLU A 193 0.68 -11.52 -11.06
C GLU A 193 0.85 -10.15 -10.41
N ILE A 194 0.10 -9.91 -9.34
CA ILE A 194 0.13 -8.66 -8.59
C ILE A 194 1.52 -8.41 -8.01
N PHE A 195 2.14 -9.44 -7.43
CA PHE A 195 3.49 -9.35 -6.87
C PHE A 195 4.53 -8.96 -7.93
N ILE A 196 4.54 -9.65 -9.07
CA ILE A 196 5.49 -9.36 -10.17
C ILE A 196 5.30 -7.94 -10.67
N ILE A 197 4.06 -7.49 -10.85
CA ILE A 197 3.77 -6.14 -11.37
C ILE A 197 4.21 -5.06 -10.38
N ILE A 198 4.01 -5.27 -9.09
CA ILE A 198 4.50 -4.35 -8.06
C ILE A 198 6.02 -4.22 -8.11
N ILE A 199 6.74 -5.35 -8.23
CA ILE A 199 8.21 -5.34 -8.34
C ILE A 199 8.65 -4.60 -9.61
N LEU A 200 8.07 -4.93 -10.77
CA LEU A 200 8.43 -4.28 -12.04
C LEU A 200 8.13 -2.77 -12.01
N ALA A 201 6.97 -2.39 -11.50
CA ALA A 201 6.61 -0.98 -11.36
C ALA A 201 7.54 -0.24 -10.38
N GLY A 202 7.98 -0.94 -9.31
CA GLY A 202 8.97 -0.44 -8.37
C GLY A 202 10.33 -0.18 -8.99
N LEU A 203 10.79 -1.08 -9.86
CA LEU A 203 12.06 -0.92 -10.59
C LEU A 203 12.02 0.27 -11.57
N ILE A 204 10.85 0.57 -12.15
CA ILE A 204 10.68 1.65 -13.13
C ILE A 204 10.49 3.02 -12.45
N ALA A 205 9.65 3.10 -11.44
CA ALA A 205 9.19 4.36 -10.85
C ALA A 205 9.27 4.39 -9.30
N GLY A 206 10.06 3.49 -8.70
CA GLY A 206 10.26 3.45 -7.25
C GLY A 206 8.95 3.24 -6.46
N ALA A 207 8.86 3.87 -5.29
CA ALA A 207 7.69 3.74 -4.40
C ALA A 207 6.37 4.18 -5.07
N LEU A 208 6.39 5.21 -5.91
CA LEU A 208 5.26 5.65 -6.70
C LEU A 208 4.77 4.57 -7.67
N GLY A 209 5.70 3.93 -8.38
CA GLY A 209 5.38 2.83 -9.28
C GLY A 209 4.68 1.70 -8.55
N MET A 210 5.18 1.29 -7.39
CA MET A 210 4.56 0.25 -6.55
C MET A 210 3.13 0.61 -6.13
N LEU A 211 2.90 1.87 -5.76
CA LEU A 211 1.61 2.36 -5.29
C LEU A 211 0.54 2.33 -6.39
N ILE A 212 0.89 2.73 -7.62
CA ILE A 212 -0.04 2.77 -8.74
C ILE A 212 -0.09 1.47 -9.55
N ALA A 213 0.77 0.50 -9.24
CA ALA A 213 0.91 -0.76 -9.97
C ALA A 213 -0.42 -1.50 -10.13
N VAL A 214 -1.14 -1.72 -9.04
CA VAL A 214 -2.40 -2.48 -9.04
C VAL A 214 -3.52 -1.76 -9.80
N PRO A 215 -3.79 -0.46 -9.58
CA PRO A 215 -4.74 0.29 -10.39
C PRO A 215 -4.41 0.26 -11.88
N LEU A 216 -3.16 0.52 -12.24
CA LEU A 216 -2.72 0.54 -13.63
C LEU A 216 -2.88 -0.83 -14.29
N TYR A 217 -2.49 -1.90 -13.60
CA TYR A 217 -2.68 -3.26 -14.09
C TYR A 217 -4.15 -3.60 -14.29
N THR A 218 -5.02 -3.17 -13.38
CA THR A 218 -6.47 -3.38 -13.50
C THR A 218 -7.01 -2.72 -14.77
N VAL A 219 -6.60 -1.48 -15.05
CA VAL A 219 -6.98 -0.77 -16.28
C VAL A 219 -6.49 -1.51 -17.52
N LEU A 220 -5.21 -1.89 -17.55
CA LEU A 220 -4.62 -2.63 -18.67
C LEU A 220 -5.35 -3.95 -18.90
N LYS A 221 -5.64 -4.70 -17.84
CA LYS A 221 -6.34 -5.99 -17.93
C LYS A 221 -7.76 -5.83 -18.48
N VAL A 222 -8.49 -4.78 -18.09
CA VAL A 222 -9.82 -4.47 -18.67
C VAL A 222 -9.72 -4.15 -20.15
N ILE A 223 -8.77 -3.28 -20.53
CA ILE A 223 -8.58 -2.93 -21.95
C ILE A 223 -8.24 -4.17 -22.76
N LEU A 224 -7.29 -4.99 -22.31
CA LEU A 224 -6.94 -6.23 -22.98
C LEU A 224 -8.15 -7.15 -23.12
N SER A 225 -8.96 -7.30 -22.08
CA SER A 225 -10.14 -8.18 -22.10
C SER A 225 -11.21 -7.76 -23.09
N GLU A 226 -11.34 -6.48 -23.40
CA GLU A 226 -12.37 -5.98 -24.31
C GLU A 226 -11.90 -5.87 -25.77
N PHE A 227 -10.61 -5.56 -25.98
CA PHE A 227 -10.08 -5.32 -27.33
C PHE A 227 -9.36 -6.51 -27.94
N PHE A 228 -8.83 -7.44 -27.14
CA PHE A 228 -8.03 -8.57 -27.59
C PHE A 228 -8.64 -9.93 -27.20
N GLN A 229 -9.97 -10.05 -27.29
CA GLN A 229 -10.74 -11.24 -26.90
C GLN A 229 -10.31 -12.54 -27.63
N ASP A 230 -9.80 -12.43 -28.84
CA ASP A 230 -9.40 -13.58 -29.65
C ASP A 230 -8.02 -14.14 -29.31
N ASN A 231 -7.22 -13.38 -28.57
CA ASN A 231 -5.88 -13.79 -28.18
C ASN A 231 -5.93 -14.80 -27.02
N ARG A 232 -5.32 -15.98 -27.21
CA ARG A 232 -5.29 -17.07 -26.21
C ARG A 232 -4.67 -16.64 -24.88
N ILE A 233 -3.59 -15.84 -24.92
CA ILE A 233 -2.89 -15.34 -23.73
C ILE A 233 -3.81 -14.39 -22.95
N VAL A 234 -4.47 -13.46 -23.66
CA VAL A 234 -5.41 -12.52 -23.05
C VAL A 234 -6.58 -13.24 -22.42
N LYS A 235 -7.14 -14.25 -23.12
CA LYS A 235 -8.21 -15.09 -22.55
C LYS A 235 -7.83 -15.70 -21.22
N GLU A 236 -6.63 -16.27 -21.12
CA GLU A 236 -6.19 -16.92 -19.88
C GLU A 236 -5.93 -15.91 -18.76
N LEU A 237 -5.29 -14.77 -19.08
CA LEU A 237 -5.04 -13.68 -18.14
C LEU A 237 -6.34 -13.02 -17.62
N THR A 238 -7.40 -13.00 -18.43
CA THR A 238 -8.65 -12.29 -18.11
C THR A 238 -9.80 -13.22 -17.75
N LYS A 239 -9.60 -14.52 -17.67
CA LYS A 239 -10.60 -15.56 -17.41
C LYS A 239 -11.45 -15.33 -16.15
N ASN A 240 -10.89 -14.67 -15.16
CA ASN A 240 -11.52 -14.40 -13.87
C ASN A 240 -12.18 -13.01 -13.79
N MET A 241 -12.21 -12.24 -14.91
CA MET A 241 -12.72 -10.85 -14.91
C MET A 241 -14.24 -10.74 -15.14
#